data_81150c703cfb5c05973d55dded196f67
#
_entry.id   81150c703cfb5c05973d55dded196f67
#
_cell.length_a   1.000
_cell.length_b   1.000
_cell.length_c   1.000
_cell.angle_alpha   90.00
_cell.angle_beta   90.00
_cell.angle_gamma   90.00
#
_symmetry.space_group_name_H-M   'P 1'
#
loop_
_entity.id
_entity.type
_entity.pdbx_description
1 polymer ?
#
loop_
_entity_poly.entity_id
_entity_poly.type
_entity_poly.pdbx_seq_one_letter_code
_entity_poly.pdbx_strand_id
1 'polypeptide(L)'
;MHLALVTDAWAPQVNGVVRTLRRTKAELERRGHHVGVISPDQFRTIPCPTYPEIRLALFPARHVGRSLDALRADAIHIATEGPLGRAARAWCLKRRLPFTTAYHTRFPEYVAARFAIPVGWSYAVVRRFHAPAARIMVATQSIEDELIQRGFGNIRRWTR
;
A
#
# COMPACT_ATOMS: atom_id res chain seq x y z
N MET A 1 -13.44 -15.70 -3.34
CA MET A 1 -13.44 -14.30 -2.90
C MET A 1 -12.80 -13.42 -3.96
N HIS A 2 -13.32 -12.22 -4.15
CA HIS A 2 -12.73 -11.17 -4.97
C HIS A 2 -11.91 -10.23 -4.08
N LEU A 3 -10.64 -10.03 -4.41
CA LEU A 3 -9.75 -9.14 -3.69
C LEU A 3 -9.32 -7.99 -4.60
N ALA A 4 -9.33 -6.78 -4.06
CA ALA A 4 -8.70 -5.62 -4.69
C ALA A 4 -7.33 -5.38 -4.06
N LEU A 5 -6.28 -5.42 -4.87
CA LEU A 5 -4.91 -5.08 -4.49
C LEU A 5 -4.57 -3.72 -5.09
N VAL A 6 -4.38 -2.71 -4.24
CA VAL A 6 -4.03 -1.35 -4.66
C VAL A 6 -2.57 -1.07 -4.33
N THR A 7 -1.78 -0.66 -5.31
CA THR A 7 -0.34 -0.45 -5.14
C THR A 7 0.21 0.60 -6.09
N ASP A 8 1.15 1.42 -5.60
CA ASP A 8 1.98 2.33 -6.41
C ASP A 8 3.26 1.65 -6.94
N ALA A 9 3.54 0.43 -6.46
CA ALA A 9 4.70 -0.39 -6.87
C ALA A 9 4.24 -1.60 -7.68
N TRP A 10 4.38 -1.55 -9.00
CA TRP A 10 4.01 -2.62 -9.92
C TRP A 10 4.92 -2.65 -11.15
N ALA A 11 4.78 -3.66 -12.00
CA ALA A 11 5.52 -3.72 -13.25
C ALA A 11 5.35 -2.40 -14.07
N PRO A 12 6.37 -1.93 -14.77
CA PRO A 12 7.67 -2.56 -15.06
C PRO A 12 8.74 -2.43 -13.95
N GLN A 13 8.42 -1.86 -12.79
CA GLN A 13 9.36 -1.75 -11.68
C GLN A 13 9.83 -3.14 -11.22
N VAL A 14 11.14 -3.25 -10.91
CA VAL A 14 11.75 -4.47 -10.39
C VAL A 14 12.31 -4.19 -9.00
N ASN A 15 11.54 -4.47 -7.98
CA ASN A 15 11.95 -4.32 -6.58
C ASN A 15 11.30 -5.38 -5.68
N GLY A 16 11.69 -5.40 -4.41
CA GLY A 16 11.21 -6.39 -3.44
C GLY A 16 9.70 -6.33 -3.19
N VAL A 17 9.11 -5.14 -3.23
CA VAL A 17 7.67 -4.94 -3.05
C VAL A 17 6.90 -5.56 -4.21
N VAL A 18 7.26 -5.24 -5.45
CA VAL A 18 6.64 -5.79 -6.66
C VAL A 18 6.72 -7.31 -6.67
N ARG A 19 7.90 -7.87 -6.33
CA ARG A 19 8.09 -9.32 -6.27
C ARG A 19 7.16 -9.97 -5.22
N THR A 20 7.07 -9.38 -4.04
CA THR A 20 6.20 -9.85 -2.96
C THR A 20 4.74 -9.82 -3.38
N LEU A 21 4.27 -8.70 -3.94
CA LEU A 21 2.88 -8.54 -4.33
C LEU A 21 2.48 -9.47 -5.48
N ARG A 22 3.35 -9.65 -6.48
CA ARG A 22 3.11 -10.61 -7.57
C ARG A 22 3.01 -12.04 -7.06
N ARG A 23 3.90 -12.44 -6.14
CA ARG A 23 3.85 -13.76 -5.52
C ARG A 23 2.58 -13.94 -4.68
N THR A 24 2.22 -12.94 -3.89
CA THR A 24 0.98 -12.95 -3.10
C THR A 24 -0.25 -13.09 -4.00
N LYS A 25 -0.32 -12.31 -5.09
CA LYS A 25 -1.40 -12.44 -6.09
C LYS A 25 -1.48 -13.86 -6.65
N ALA A 26 -0.36 -14.39 -7.15
CA ALA A 26 -0.32 -15.72 -7.74
C ALA A 26 -0.75 -16.81 -6.74
N GLU A 27 -0.33 -16.72 -5.47
CA GLU A 27 -0.71 -17.67 -4.44
C GLU A 27 -2.19 -17.60 -4.08
N LEU A 28 -2.76 -16.41 -4.02
CA LEU A 28 -4.19 -16.22 -3.78
C LEU A 28 -5.02 -16.78 -4.95
N GLU A 29 -4.59 -16.54 -6.19
CA GLU A 29 -5.25 -17.09 -7.39
C GLU A 29 -5.15 -18.62 -7.43
N ARG A 30 -4.01 -19.20 -7.05
CA ARG A 30 -3.84 -20.65 -6.92
C ARG A 30 -4.79 -21.26 -5.89
N ARG A 31 -5.17 -20.49 -4.86
CA ARG A 31 -6.16 -20.88 -3.84
C ARG A 31 -7.61 -20.60 -4.25
N GLY A 32 -7.86 -20.25 -5.50
CA GLY A 32 -9.20 -20.03 -6.03
C GLY A 32 -9.79 -18.65 -5.72
N HIS A 33 -8.97 -17.67 -5.33
CA HIS A 33 -9.40 -16.28 -5.19
C HIS A 33 -9.21 -15.52 -6.50
N HIS A 34 -10.01 -14.49 -6.72
CA HIS A 34 -9.83 -13.58 -7.84
C HIS A 34 -9.19 -12.28 -7.35
N VAL A 35 -8.05 -11.86 -7.93
CA VAL A 35 -7.30 -10.69 -7.48
C VAL A 35 -7.24 -9.63 -8.59
N GLY A 36 -8.05 -8.58 -8.44
CA GLY A 36 -7.95 -7.38 -9.27
C GLY A 36 -6.87 -6.44 -8.75
N VAL A 37 -5.97 -6.01 -9.63
CA VAL A 37 -4.88 -5.09 -9.28
C VAL A 37 -5.18 -3.69 -9.80
N ILE A 38 -5.01 -2.68 -8.96
CA ILE A 38 -5.03 -1.27 -9.31
C ILE A 38 -3.61 -0.72 -9.13
N SER A 39 -2.96 -0.37 -10.24
CA SER A 39 -1.53 -0.07 -10.31
C SER A 39 -1.22 1.07 -11.30
N PRO A 40 -0.01 1.67 -11.25
CA PRO A 40 0.32 2.90 -12.00
C PRO A 40 0.18 2.80 -13.52
N ASP A 41 0.33 1.63 -14.11
CA ASP A 41 0.19 1.37 -15.55
C ASP A 41 -1.21 1.70 -16.11
N GLN A 42 -2.22 1.80 -15.25
CA GLN A 42 -3.60 2.16 -15.60
C GLN A 42 -3.85 3.69 -15.57
N PHE A 43 -2.83 4.49 -15.28
CA PHE A 43 -2.95 5.93 -15.03
C PHE A 43 -1.93 6.74 -15.82
N ARG A 44 -2.23 8.03 -16.00
CA ARG A 44 -1.19 9.00 -16.34
C ARG A 44 -0.28 9.20 -15.14
N THR A 45 1.02 9.08 -15.34
CA THR A 45 2.01 9.13 -14.26
C THR A 45 3.14 10.11 -14.56
N ILE A 46 3.76 10.59 -13.48
CA ILE A 46 5.04 11.30 -13.52
C ILE A 46 6.09 10.49 -12.75
N PRO A 47 7.39 10.63 -13.08
CA PRO A 47 8.44 10.01 -12.28
C PRO A 47 8.49 10.65 -10.88
N CYS A 48 8.75 9.86 -9.86
CA CYS A 48 9.07 10.38 -8.54
C CYS A 48 10.41 11.14 -8.59
N PRO A 49 10.51 12.37 -8.09
CA PRO A 49 11.71 13.21 -8.24
C PRO A 49 13.00 12.56 -7.70
N THR A 50 12.90 11.70 -6.70
CA THR A 50 14.06 11.04 -6.06
C THR A 50 14.27 9.60 -6.52
N TYR A 51 13.26 9.00 -7.13
CA TYR A 51 13.26 7.60 -7.60
C TYR A 51 12.46 7.54 -8.92
N PRO A 52 13.08 7.90 -10.05
CA PRO A 52 12.38 8.04 -11.35
C PRO A 52 11.71 6.73 -11.82
N GLU A 53 12.20 5.60 -11.37
CA GLU A 53 11.60 4.28 -11.60
C GLU A 53 10.24 4.12 -10.93
N ILE A 54 9.97 4.88 -9.86
CA ILE A 54 8.67 4.90 -9.21
C ILE A 54 7.77 5.89 -9.95
N ARG A 55 6.65 5.40 -10.45
CA ARG A 55 5.69 6.19 -11.21
C ARG A 55 4.53 6.63 -10.31
N LEU A 56 4.35 7.94 -10.17
CA LEU A 56 3.29 8.51 -9.34
C LEU A 56 2.07 8.82 -10.21
N ALA A 57 0.93 8.22 -9.90
CA ALA A 57 -0.32 8.47 -10.60
C ALA A 57 -0.84 9.89 -10.37
N LEU A 58 -1.27 10.55 -11.44
CA LEU A 58 -1.84 11.90 -11.41
C LEU A 58 -3.36 11.81 -11.21
N PHE A 59 -3.89 12.56 -10.23
CA PHE A 59 -5.32 12.70 -9.95
C PHE A 59 -6.09 11.36 -9.90
N PRO A 60 -5.61 10.34 -9.18
CA PRO A 60 -6.12 8.98 -9.29
C PRO A 60 -7.50 8.78 -8.65
N ALA A 61 -7.97 9.67 -7.78
CA ALA A 61 -9.10 9.44 -6.88
C ALA A 61 -10.38 8.94 -7.60
N ARG A 62 -10.77 9.60 -8.70
CA ARG A 62 -11.98 9.23 -9.45
C ARG A 62 -11.86 7.88 -10.14
N HIS A 63 -10.68 7.58 -10.70
CA HIS A 63 -10.43 6.32 -11.40
C HIS A 63 -10.31 5.16 -10.41
N VAL A 64 -9.54 5.32 -9.35
CA VAL A 64 -9.44 4.32 -8.27
C VAL A 64 -10.82 3.99 -7.71
N GLY A 65 -11.65 5.00 -7.44
CA GLY A 65 -13.01 4.78 -6.97
C GLY A 65 -13.86 3.95 -7.93
N ARG A 66 -13.83 4.27 -9.22
CA ARG A 66 -14.55 3.49 -10.24
C ARG A 66 -14.04 2.05 -10.36
N SER A 67 -12.73 1.88 -10.31
CA SER A 67 -12.12 0.54 -10.37
C SER A 67 -12.52 -0.32 -9.16
N LEU A 68 -12.53 0.25 -7.96
CA LEU A 68 -12.99 -0.44 -6.74
C LEU A 68 -14.47 -0.77 -6.80
N ASP A 69 -15.32 0.16 -7.29
CA ASP A 69 -16.75 -0.09 -7.51
C ASP A 69 -16.98 -1.24 -8.52
N ALA A 70 -16.20 -1.27 -9.61
CA ALA A 70 -16.31 -2.30 -10.64
C ALA A 70 -15.83 -3.69 -10.17
N LEU A 71 -14.78 -3.74 -9.36
CA LEU A 71 -14.24 -5.00 -8.83
C LEU A 71 -15.16 -5.69 -7.84
N ARG A 72 -16.07 -4.96 -7.19
CA ARG A 72 -16.97 -5.49 -6.15
C ARG A 72 -16.23 -6.41 -5.17
N ALA A 73 -15.05 -5.96 -4.71
CA ALA A 73 -14.16 -6.78 -3.93
C ALA A 73 -14.73 -7.08 -2.53
N ASP A 74 -14.62 -8.33 -2.10
CA ASP A 74 -14.94 -8.78 -0.74
C ASP A 74 -13.88 -8.31 0.28
N ALA A 75 -12.65 -8.07 -0.19
CA ALA A 75 -11.55 -7.58 0.62
C ALA A 75 -10.68 -6.59 -0.18
N ILE A 76 -10.17 -5.56 0.50
CA ILE A 76 -9.34 -4.53 -0.09
C ILE A 76 -8.00 -4.50 0.66
N HIS A 77 -6.91 -4.66 -0.10
CA HIS A 77 -5.55 -4.54 0.41
C HIS A 77 -4.83 -3.36 -0.25
N ILE A 78 -4.42 -2.38 0.56
CA ILE A 78 -3.67 -1.19 0.13
C ILE A 78 -2.21 -1.43 0.49
N ALA A 79 -1.40 -1.76 -0.50
CA ALA A 79 -0.04 -2.22 -0.28
C ALA A 79 1.00 -1.10 -0.14
N THR A 80 0.68 0.13 -0.58
CA THR A 80 1.61 1.26 -0.56
C THR A 80 0.92 2.57 -0.16
N GLU A 81 1.71 3.55 0.33
CA GLU A 81 1.23 4.83 0.84
C GLU A 81 1.21 5.96 -0.21
N GLY A 82 1.49 5.64 -1.45
CA GLY A 82 1.54 6.60 -2.56
C GLY A 82 0.17 7.12 -3.00
N PRO A 83 0.10 7.82 -4.14
CA PRO A 83 -1.14 8.43 -4.63
C PRO A 83 -2.31 7.46 -4.79
N LEU A 84 -2.05 6.24 -5.28
CA LEU A 84 -3.08 5.21 -5.44
C LEU A 84 -3.57 4.70 -4.08
N GLY A 85 -2.64 4.40 -3.18
CA GLY A 85 -2.98 3.97 -1.83
C GLY A 85 -3.79 5.01 -1.06
N ARG A 86 -3.42 6.28 -1.17
CA ARG A 86 -4.17 7.40 -0.54
C ARG A 86 -5.57 7.55 -1.11
N ALA A 87 -5.72 7.41 -2.43
CA ALA A 87 -7.02 7.46 -3.09
C ALA A 87 -7.94 6.31 -2.65
N ALA A 88 -7.42 5.08 -2.62
CA ALA A 88 -8.16 3.91 -2.16
C ALA A 88 -8.55 4.02 -0.68
N ARG A 89 -7.61 4.47 0.18
CA ARG A 89 -7.88 4.73 1.59
C ARG A 89 -9.01 5.73 1.78
N ALA A 90 -8.98 6.87 1.10
CA ALA A 90 -10.02 7.88 1.17
C ALA A 90 -11.38 7.33 0.71
N TRP A 91 -11.40 6.53 -0.35
CA TRP A 91 -12.59 5.88 -0.86
C TRP A 91 -13.18 4.89 0.16
N CYS A 92 -12.34 4.04 0.79
CA CYS A 92 -12.77 3.10 1.82
C CYS A 92 -13.35 3.82 3.05
N LEU A 93 -12.65 4.85 3.54
CA LEU A 93 -13.10 5.63 4.69
C LEU A 93 -14.45 6.31 4.46
N LYS A 94 -14.64 6.92 3.28
CA LYS A 94 -15.91 7.55 2.91
C LYS A 94 -17.08 6.56 2.91
N ARG A 95 -16.81 5.30 2.59
CA ARG A 95 -17.84 4.22 2.54
C ARG A 95 -17.88 3.37 3.81
N ARG A 96 -17.02 3.65 4.79
CA ARG A 96 -16.87 2.86 6.03
C ARG A 96 -16.56 1.38 5.74
N LEU A 97 -15.81 1.12 4.68
CA LEU A 97 -15.39 -0.24 4.31
C LEU A 97 -14.06 -0.56 4.98
N PRO A 98 -13.92 -1.77 5.56
CA PRO A 98 -12.66 -2.21 6.12
C PRO A 98 -11.64 -2.46 5.00
N PHE A 99 -10.37 -2.19 5.30
CA PHE A 99 -9.24 -2.47 4.42
C PHE A 99 -8.02 -2.87 5.23
N THR A 100 -7.11 -3.57 4.61
CA THR A 100 -5.80 -3.90 5.17
C THR A 100 -4.72 -3.09 4.46
N THR A 101 -3.61 -2.88 5.16
CA THR A 101 -2.42 -2.23 4.59
C THR A 101 -1.19 -3.10 4.79
N ALA A 102 -0.10 -2.78 4.12
CA ALA A 102 1.19 -3.40 4.37
C ALA A 102 2.28 -2.34 4.58
N TYR A 103 3.20 -2.63 5.49
CA TYR A 103 4.41 -1.85 5.69
C TYR A 103 5.57 -2.64 5.08
N HIS A 104 5.98 -2.26 3.87
CA HIS A 104 6.97 -2.99 3.08
C HIS A 104 8.38 -2.45 3.20
N THR A 105 8.54 -1.14 3.45
CA THR A 105 9.81 -0.44 3.42
C THR A 105 9.92 0.59 4.53
N ARG A 106 11.13 0.81 5.02
CA ARG A 106 11.46 1.91 5.95
C ARG A 106 11.43 3.26 5.23
N PHE A 107 10.31 3.56 4.56
CA PHE A 107 10.12 4.78 3.81
C PHE A 107 10.34 6.06 4.65
N PRO A 108 9.93 6.11 5.94
CA PRO A 108 10.18 7.27 6.79
C PRO A 108 11.66 7.64 6.92
N GLU A 109 12.54 6.66 7.06
CA GLU A 109 14.00 6.91 7.16
C GLU A 109 14.57 7.43 5.86
N TYR A 110 14.14 6.90 4.72
CA TYR A 110 14.59 7.38 3.41
C TYR A 110 14.15 8.82 3.16
N VAL A 111 12.91 9.17 3.48
CA VAL A 111 12.38 10.54 3.35
C VAL A 111 13.12 11.48 4.31
N ALA A 112 13.30 11.08 5.56
CA ALA A 112 14.00 11.87 6.56
C ALA A 112 15.46 12.18 6.15
N ALA A 113 16.18 11.16 5.69
CA ALA A 113 17.58 11.32 5.25
C ALA A 113 17.69 12.23 4.00
N ARG A 114 16.70 12.20 3.11
CA ARG A 114 16.75 12.93 1.84
C ARG A 114 16.33 14.39 1.95
N PHE A 115 15.34 14.68 2.78
CA PHE A 115 14.70 16.00 2.88
C PHE A 115 14.98 16.73 4.20
N ALA A 116 15.93 16.23 5.02
CA ALA A 116 16.26 16.78 6.34
C ALA A 116 15.02 16.95 7.25
N ILE A 117 14.03 16.09 7.09
CA ILE A 117 12.79 16.09 7.88
C ILE A 117 13.02 15.23 9.13
N PRO A 118 12.59 15.65 10.32
CA PRO A 118 12.69 14.81 11.52
C PRO A 118 12.01 13.45 11.30
N VAL A 119 12.72 12.35 11.60
CA VAL A 119 12.21 10.97 11.40
C VAL A 119 10.87 10.76 12.10
N GLY A 120 10.69 11.36 13.29
CA GLY A 120 9.42 11.29 14.02
C GLY A 120 8.21 11.84 13.25
N TRP A 121 8.41 12.89 12.46
CA TRP A 121 7.38 13.46 11.60
C TRP A 121 7.00 12.51 10.47
N SER A 122 7.99 11.91 9.82
CA SER A 122 7.76 10.93 8.77
C SER A 122 6.97 9.73 9.29
N TYR A 123 7.33 9.23 10.48
CA TYR A 123 6.57 8.17 11.14
C TYR A 123 5.15 8.58 11.55
N ALA A 124 4.94 9.82 11.99
CA ALA A 124 3.61 10.31 12.33
C ALA A 124 2.68 10.32 11.11
N VAL A 125 3.19 10.74 9.95
CA VAL A 125 2.45 10.72 8.67
C VAL A 125 2.09 9.29 8.26
N VAL A 126 3.05 8.38 8.29
CA VAL A 126 2.83 6.97 7.93
C VAL A 126 1.89 6.30 8.93
N ARG A 127 2.05 6.54 10.23
CA ARG A 127 1.13 6.04 11.26
C ARG A 127 -0.31 6.53 11.01
N ARG A 128 -0.49 7.82 10.69
CA ARG A 128 -1.82 8.37 10.35
C ARG A 128 -2.44 7.69 9.12
N PHE A 129 -1.60 7.32 8.15
CA PHE A 129 -2.07 6.59 6.98
C PHE A 129 -2.61 5.20 7.37
N HIS A 130 -1.86 4.46 8.18
CA HIS A 130 -2.20 3.09 8.55
C HIS A 130 -3.24 2.97 9.68
N ALA A 131 -3.38 3.99 10.52
CA ALA A 131 -4.22 3.93 11.74
C ALA A 131 -5.66 3.40 11.53
N PRO A 132 -6.39 3.76 10.45
CA PRO A 132 -7.75 3.26 10.23
C PRO A 132 -7.79 1.87 9.58
N ALA A 133 -6.66 1.26 9.25
CA ALA A 133 -6.63 -0.07 8.67
C ALA A 133 -7.07 -1.14 9.69
N ALA A 134 -7.86 -2.10 9.24
CA ALA A 134 -8.25 -3.24 10.06
C ALA A 134 -7.04 -4.07 10.49
N ARG A 135 -6.02 -4.19 9.62
CA ARG A 135 -4.72 -4.82 9.90
C ARG A 135 -3.61 -4.16 9.09
N ILE A 136 -2.43 -4.06 9.68
CA ILE A 136 -1.19 -3.65 9.04
C ILE A 136 -0.29 -4.88 8.89
N MET A 137 -0.05 -5.30 7.67
CA MET A 137 0.76 -6.50 7.40
C MET A 137 2.25 -6.15 7.42
N VAL A 138 3.03 -6.91 8.17
CA VAL A 138 4.50 -6.75 8.27
C VAL A 138 5.20 -8.07 8.00
N ALA A 139 6.43 -8.01 7.48
CA ALA A 139 7.15 -9.19 7.03
C ALA A 139 7.98 -9.88 8.14
N THR A 140 8.43 -9.15 9.16
CA THR A 140 9.36 -9.64 10.17
C THR A 140 8.98 -9.21 11.58
N GLN A 141 9.45 -9.98 12.59
CA GLN A 141 9.27 -9.63 14.00
C GLN A 141 9.91 -8.29 14.35
N SER A 142 11.11 -8.02 13.84
CA SER A 142 11.83 -6.77 14.13
C SER A 142 11.08 -5.53 13.65
N ILE A 143 10.40 -5.60 12.50
CA ILE A 143 9.55 -4.50 12.01
C ILE A 143 8.29 -4.39 12.88
N GLU A 144 7.69 -5.49 13.26
CA GLU A 144 6.54 -5.50 14.17
C GLU A 144 6.87 -4.79 15.48
N ASP A 145 7.97 -5.18 16.13
CA ASP A 145 8.43 -4.59 17.40
C ASP A 145 8.74 -3.09 17.26
N GLU A 146 9.41 -2.71 16.19
CA GLU A 146 9.72 -1.31 15.90
C GLU A 146 8.45 -0.46 15.75
N LEU A 147 7.47 -0.93 14.97
CA LEU A 147 6.22 -0.21 14.74
C LEU A 147 5.38 -0.12 16.03
N ILE A 148 5.36 -1.16 16.86
CA ILE A 148 4.69 -1.13 18.18
C ILE A 148 5.31 -0.04 19.05
N GLN A 149 6.65 0.02 19.14
CA GLN A 149 7.35 1.06 19.90
C GLN A 149 7.05 2.48 19.39
N ARG A 150 6.72 2.63 18.10
CA ARG A 150 6.32 3.89 17.47
C ARG A 150 4.83 4.18 17.54
N GLY A 151 4.07 3.36 18.29
CA GLY A 151 2.63 3.56 18.54
C GLY A 151 1.72 3.15 17.38
N PHE A 152 2.16 2.23 16.51
CA PHE A 152 1.27 1.61 15.54
C PHE A 152 0.45 0.51 16.21
N GLY A 153 -0.85 0.43 15.86
CA GLY A 153 -1.75 -0.63 16.29
C GLY A 153 -2.11 -1.60 15.14
N ASN A 154 -2.91 -2.59 15.46
CA ASN A 154 -3.50 -3.53 14.47
C ASN A 154 -2.49 -4.26 13.57
N ILE A 155 -1.25 -4.45 14.04
CA ILE A 155 -0.19 -5.09 13.28
C ILE A 155 -0.43 -6.60 13.23
N ARG A 156 -0.15 -7.19 12.06
CA ARG A 156 -0.16 -8.64 11.83
C ARG A 156 1.04 -9.03 10.99
N ARG A 157 1.80 -9.97 11.48
CA ARG A 157 2.86 -10.58 10.71
C ARG A 157 2.29 -11.59 9.72
N TRP A 158 2.72 -11.49 8.49
CA TRP A 158 2.46 -12.50 7.48
C TRP A 158 3.78 -13.20 7.10
N THR A 159 3.73 -14.51 7.01
CA THR A 159 4.86 -15.31 6.52
C THR A 159 4.81 -15.38 5.00
N ARG A 160 6.00 -15.35 4.39
CA ARG A 160 6.17 -15.52 2.94
C ARG A 160 6.16 -16.99 2.55
#